data_e75144756ef55cedce596ff5a99e691c
#
_entry.id   e75144756ef55cedce596ff5a99e691c
#
_cell.length_a   1.000
_cell.length_b   1.000
_cell.length_c   1.000
_cell.angle_alpha   90.00
_cell.angle_beta   90.00
_cell.angle_gamma   90.00
#
_symmetry.space_group_name_H-M   'P 1'
#
loop_
_entity.id
_entity.type
_entity.pdbx_description
1 polymer ?
#
loop_
_entity_poly.entity_id
_entity_poly.type
_entity_poly.pdbx_seq_one_letter_code
_entity_poly.pdbx_strand_id
1 'polypeptide(L)'
;MTAQAAVTGTPARPRRTLRPVIVPPSLLDLHGPWIGVLELPQRLCWSLGAEQRRFDLADLDRVASAYEYALDAARTPADLADNINGWLLVAAWDRIGLDRRKRAAWETAHPLLRRRAAAAA
;
A
#
# COMPACT_ATOMS: atom_id res chain seq x y z
N MET A 1 31.92 20.85 16.29
CA MET A 1 31.68 20.66 16.08
C MET A 1 31.37 20.35 15.82
N THR A 2 31.05 20.24 15.76
CA THR A 2 30.56 19.83 15.31
C THR A 2 29.98 19.58 15.06
N ALA A 3 29.74 19.58 14.97
CA ALA A 3 29.05 19.29 14.55
C ALA A 3 28.49 19.09 14.36
N GLN A 4 28.30 18.94 14.44
CA GLN A 4 27.74 18.73 14.10
C GLN A 4 27.11 18.69 13.85
N ALA A 5 27.31 18.83 13.97
CA ALA A 5 26.67 18.77 13.52
C ALA A 5 26.10 18.66 13.27
N ALA A 6 26.20 18.71 13.37
CA ALA A 6 25.59 18.56 12.85
C ALA A 6 25.03 18.40 12.64
N VAL A 7 25.09 18.38 12.78
CA VAL A 7 24.52 18.23 12.34
C VAL A 7 23.98 18.14 12.08
N THR A 8 23.86 18.09 12.18
CA THR A 8 23.30 17.99 11.80
C THR A 8 22.67 17.99 11.56
N GLY A 9 22.53 18.11 11.62
CA GLY A 9 21.72 17.97 11.15
C GLY A 9 21.05 17.94 10.94
N THR A 10 20.86 17.86 10.90
CA THR A 10 20.08 17.75 10.59
C THR A 10 19.46 17.55 10.49
N PRO A 11 19.20 17.73 10.45
CA PRO A 11 18.35 17.32 10.25
C PRO A 11 17.71 16.95 10.17
N ALA A 12 17.26 16.67 10.39
CA ALA A 12 16.59 16.13 10.22
C ALA A 12 15.85 16.22 9.76
N ARG A 13 15.62 16.20 9.31
CA ARG A 13 14.95 16.33 8.80
C ARG A 13 14.16 15.89 8.27
N PRO A 14 13.83 15.98 7.82
CA PRO A 14 12.66 15.46 7.40
C PRO A 14 12.67 14.20 6.69
N ARG A 15 13.52 13.72 6.29
CA ARG A 15 13.54 12.56 5.84
C ARG A 15 13.12 11.61 6.66
N ARG A 16 13.15 11.90 7.68
CA ARG A 16 12.66 11.20 8.64
C ARG A 16 11.40 10.72 8.40
N THR A 17 10.70 11.33 7.65
CA THR A 17 9.37 10.91 7.34
C THR A 17 9.30 9.79 6.35
N LEU A 18 10.41 9.38 5.77
CA LEU A 18 10.40 8.30 4.82
C LEU A 18 10.51 6.97 5.53
N ARG A 19 9.35 6.36 5.78
CA ARG A 19 9.31 5.01 6.31
C ARG A 19 9.69 4.02 5.22
N PRO A 20 10.30 2.87 5.59
CA PRO A 20 10.56 1.83 4.62
C PRO A 20 9.29 1.37 3.93
N VAL A 21 9.35 1.09 2.64
CA VAL A 21 8.23 0.51 1.92
C VAL A 21 8.18 -0.97 2.25
N ILE A 22 7.03 -1.43 2.72
CA ILE A 22 6.83 -2.84 3.03
C ILE A 22 6.33 -3.54 1.78
N VAL A 23 7.11 -4.49 1.27
CA VAL A 23 6.73 -5.26 0.09
C VAL A 23 6.93 -6.74 0.42
N PRO A 24 5.89 -7.57 0.34
CA PRO A 24 6.04 -9.00 0.64
C PRO A 24 6.90 -9.69 -0.40
N PRO A 25 7.59 -10.78 -0.02
CA PRO A 25 8.39 -11.54 -0.99
C PRO A 25 7.56 -12.17 -2.10
N SER A 26 6.28 -12.49 -1.84
CA SER A 26 5.40 -13.11 -2.82
C SER A 26 4.01 -12.49 -2.73
N LEU A 27 3.37 -12.32 -3.89
CA LEU A 27 1.97 -11.90 -3.91
C LEU A 27 1.04 -12.93 -3.27
N LEU A 28 1.48 -14.20 -3.19
CA LEU A 28 0.72 -15.24 -2.52
C LEU A 28 0.68 -15.06 -1.01
N ASP A 29 1.57 -14.24 -0.46
CA ASP A 29 1.52 -13.90 0.95
C ASP A 29 0.36 -12.97 1.28
N LEU A 30 -0.26 -12.38 0.27
CA LEU A 30 -1.40 -11.47 0.42
C LEU A 30 -2.67 -12.30 0.32
N HIS A 31 -3.22 -12.66 1.47
CA HIS A 31 -4.34 -13.60 1.57
C HIS A 31 -5.61 -12.98 2.14
N GLY A 32 -5.75 -11.66 2.00
CA GLY A 32 -6.97 -10.99 2.40
C GLY A 32 -8.18 -11.49 1.61
N PRO A 33 -9.38 -11.05 1.98
CA PRO A 33 -10.59 -11.49 1.29
C PRO A 33 -10.59 -11.05 -0.16
N TRP A 34 -11.15 -11.88 -1.03
CA TRP A 34 -11.24 -11.58 -2.46
C TRP A 34 -12.69 -11.52 -2.96
N ILE A 35 -13.65 -11.79 -2.08
CA ILE A 35 -15.07 -11.78 -2.42
C ILE A 35 -15.82 -11.19 -1.23
N GLY A 36 -16.95 -10.54 -1.52
CA GLY A 36 -17.79 -9.92 -0.49
C GLY A 36 -17.36 -8.51 -0.17
N VAL A 37 -17.35 -8.18 1.11
CA VAL A 37 -17.04 -6.84 1.61
C VAL A 37 -15.78 -6.90 2.45
N LEU A 38 -14.83 -6.02 2.16
CA LEU A 38 -13.64 -5.84 2.99
C LEU A 38 -13.90 -4.69 3.95
N GLU A 39 -13.75 -4.93 5.23
CA GLU A 39 -13.79 -3.88 6.22
C GLU A 39 -12.37 -3.62 6.70
N LEU A 40 -11.83 -2.44 6.38
CA LEU A 40 -10.48 -2.10 6.79
C LEU A 40 -10.44 -1.72 8.27
N PRO A 41 -9.39 -2.13 8.99
CA PRO A 41 -9.21 -1.67 10.36
C PRO A 41 -9.07 -0.15 10.42
N GLN A 42 -9.60 0.45 11.48
CA GLN A 42 -9.57 1.90 11.62
C GLN A 42 -8.15 2.47 11.56
N ARG A 43 -7.18 1.75 12.07
CA ARG A 43 -5.78 2.21 12.07
C ARG A 43 -5.19 2.38 10.68
N LEU A 44 -5.78 1.74 9.67
CA LEU A 44 -5.32 1.90 8.28
C LEU A 44 -6.05 3.03 7.55
N CYS A 45 -7.18 3.48 8.09
CA CYS A 45 -7.99 4.54 7.47
C CYS A 45 -8.73 5.32 8.55
N TRP A 46 -7.97 5.85 9.50
CA TRP A 46 -8.50 6.46 10.71
C TRP A 46 -9.45 7.63 10.46
N SER A 47 -9.35 8.27 9.32
CA SER A 47 -10.21 9.40 8.97
C SER A 47 -11.61 8.96 8.52
N LEU A 48 -11.82 7.66 8.28
CA LEU A 48 -13.08 7.15 7.78
C LEU A 48 -13.95 6.60 8.92
N GLY A 49 -15.26 6.83 8.83
CA GLY A 49 -16.21 6.20 9.75
C GLY A 49 -16.42 4.72 9.38
N ALA A 50 -17.13 4.00 10.25
CA ALA A 50 -17.31 2.55 10.10
C ALA A 50 -17.91 2.17 8.75
N GLU A 51 -18.92 2.90 8.29
CA GLU A 51 -19.55 2.62 7.01
C GLU A 51 -18.61 2.85 5.84
N GLN A 52 -17.78 3.87 5.95
CA GLN A 52 -16.87 4.27 4.89
C GLN A 52 -15.67 3.33 4.78
N ARG A 53 -15.40 2.51 5.80
CA ARG A 53 -14.31 1.53 5.80
C ARG A 53 -14.72 0.20 5.18
N ARG A 54 -15.95 0.10 4.68
CA ARG A 54 -16.47 -1.11 4.05
C ARG A 54 -16.43 -0.94 2.54
N PHE A 55 -15.76 -1.86 1.87
CA PHE A 55 -15.50 -1.79 0.44
C PHE A 55 -16.01 -3.04 -0.25
N ASP A 56 -16.82 -2.85 -1.29
CA ASP A 56 -17.35 -3.97 -2.09
C ASP A 56 -16.27 -4.50 -3.01
N LEU A 57 -15.86 -5.75 -2.80
CA LEU A 57 -14.79 -6.35 -3.56
C LEU A 57 -15.20 -6.76 -4.98
N ALA A 58 -16.48 -6.66 -5.32
CA ALA A 58 -16.94 -6.87 -6.69
C ALA A 58 -16.67 -5.66 -7.59
N ASP A 59 -16.35 -4.51 -6.99
CA ASP A 59 -16.09 -3.26 -7.71
C ASP A 59 -14.61 -2.93 -7.62
N LEU A 60 -13.90 -3.04 -8.75
CA LEU A 60 -12.45 -2.82 -8.77
C LEU A 60 -12.05 -1.40 -8.37
N ASP A 61 -12.91 -0.41 -8.61
CA ASP A 61 -12.61 0.94 -8.14
C ASP A 61 -12.66 1.02 -6.62
N ARG A 62 -13.58 0.29 -6.00
CA ARG A 62 -13.65 0.21 -4.54
C ARG A 62 -12.46 -0.58 -3.99
N VAL A 63 -12.06 -1.65 -4.67
CA VAL A 63 -10.85 -2.40 -4.30
C VAL A 63 -9.64 -1.48 -4.34
N ALA A 64 -9.50 -0.71 -5.42
CA ALA A 64 -8.39 0.23 -5.55
C ALA A 64 -8.38 1.25 -4.42
N SER A 65 -9.54 1.80 -4.06
CA SER A 65 -9.64 2.76 -2.96
C SER A 65 -9.21 2.14 -1.63
N ALA A 66 -9.69 0.94 -1.34
CA ALA A 66 -9.32 0.23 -0.11
C ALA A 66 -7.82 -0.02 -0.05
N TYR A 67 -7.26 -0.46 -1.16
CA TYR A 67 -5.84 -0.82 -1.20
C TYR A 67 -4.93 0.40 -1.14
N GLU A 68 -5.39 1.55 -1.64
CA GLU A 68 -4.65 2.81 -1.45
C GLU A 68 -4.46 3.11 0.03
N TYR A 69 -5.53 2.99 0.82
CA TYR A 69 -5.43 3.19 2.26
C TYR A 69 -4.48 2.19 2.90
N ALA A 70 -4.64 0.91 2.57
CA ALA A 70 -3.83 -0.13 3.19
C ALA A 70 -2.36 0.02 2.82
N LEU A 71 -2.06 0.25 1.55
CA LEU A 71 -0.67 0.39 1.09
C LEU A 71 0.00 1.62 1.67
N ASP A 72 -0.77 2.69 1.86
CA ASP A 72 -0.23 3.93 2.40
C ASP A 72 0.03 3.85 3.90
N ALA A 73 -0.88 3.22 4.63
CA ALA A 73 -0.86 3.24 6.10
C ALA A 73 -0.20 2.02 6.74
N ALA A 74 0.07 0.96 5.98
CA ALA A 74 0.62 -0.28 6.53
C ALA A 74 1.95 -0.05 7.24
N ARG A 75 2.09 -0.64 8.41
CA ARG A 75 3.31 -0.56 9.21
C ARG A 75 3.96 -1.92 9.42
N THR A 76 3.23 -3.01 9.15
CA THR A 76 3.71 -4.37 9.31
C THR A 76 3.32 -5.19 8.09
N PRO A 77 4.03 -6.30 7.83
CA PRO A 77 3.61 -7.21 6.75
C PRO A 77 2.20 -7.75 6.94
N ALA A 78 1.76 -7.97 8.18
CA ALA A 78 0.42 -8.45 8.45
C ALA A 78 -0.67 -7.46 8.03
N ASP A 79 -0.39 -6.16 8.13
CA ASP A 79 -1.34 -5.13 7.68
C ASP A 79 -1.69 -5.32 6.22
N LEU A 80 -0.74 -5.75 5.41
CA LEU A 80 -0.97 -6.02 4.00
C LEU A 80 -1.54 -7.42 3.79
N ALA A 81 -0.93 -8.43 4.41
CA ALA A 81 -1.31 -9.82 4.19
C ALA A 81 -2.75 -10.10 4.57
N ASP A 82 -3.23 -9.50 5.65
CA ASP A 82 -4.57 -9.77 6.16
C ASP A 82 -5.66 -9.01 5.39
N ASN A 83 -5.33 -7.93 4.74
CA ASN A 83 -6.31 -7.05 4.12
C ASN A 83 -6.28 -7.03 2.61
N ILE A 84 -5.17 -7.41 2.00
CA ILE A 84 -5.01 -7.36 0.55
C ILE A 84 -4.95 -8.79 0.01
N ASN A 85 -5.69 -9.02 -1.08
CA ASN A 85 -5.61 -10.26 -1.85
C ASN A 85 -4.72 -10.02 -3.06
N GLY A 86 -3.75 -10.92 -3.27
CA GLY A 86 -2.78 -10.74 -4.33
C GLY A 86 -3.38 -10.68 -5.74
N TRP A 87 -4.40 -11.50 -6.00
CA TRP A 87 -5.06 -11.50 -7.31
C TRP A 87 -5.81 -10.21 -7.56
N LEU A 88 -6.54 -9.71 -6.55
CA LEU A 88 -7.24 -8.43 -6.67
C LEU A 88 -6.27 -7.27 -6.79
N LEU A 89 -5.12 -7.36 -6.13
CA LEU A 89 -4.10 -6.33 -6.25
C LEU A 89 -3.62 -6.21 -7.69
N VAL A 90 -3.33 -7.34 -8.34
CA VAL A 90 -2.94 -7.33 -9.75
C VAL A 90 -4.05 -6.75 -10.61
N ALA A 91 -5.29 -7.21 -10.40
CA ALA A 91 -6.42 -6.76 -11.20
C ALA A 91 -6.67 -5.25 -11.07
N ALA A 92 -6.49 -4.69 -9.87
CA ALA A 92 -6.78 -3.29 -9.60
C ALA A 92 -5.54 -2.38 -9.70
N TRP A 93 -4.38 -2.94 -9.98
CA TRP A 93 -3.10 -2.21 -9.86
C TRP A 93 -3.07 -0.90 -10.65
N ASP A 94 -3.61 -0.92 -11.86
CA ASP A 94 -3.63 0.26 -12.73
C ASP A 94 -4.57 1.36 -12.23
N ARG A 95 -5.45 1.04 -11.27
CA ARG A 95 -6.42 1.99 -10.69
C ARG A 95 -5.98 2.54 -9.35
N ILE A 96 -4.92 1.98 -8.77
CA ILE A 96 -4.44 2.38 -7.44
C ILE A 96 -3.54 3.59 -7.57
N GLY A 97 -3.85 4.65 -6.82
CA GLY A 97 -3.01 5.83 -6.76
C GLY A 97 -1.96 5.70 -5.68
N LEU A 98 -0.75 5.38 -6.07
CA LEU A 98 0.38 5.29 -5.16
C LEU A 98 1.43 6.32 -5.53
N ASP A 99 2.17 6.79 -4.53
CA ASP A 99 3.31 7.64 -4.82
C ASP A 99 4.35 6.84 -5.63
N ARG A 100 5.19 7.57 -6.32
CA ARG A 100 6.14 6.97 -7.26
C ARG A 100 7.09 5.99 -6.58
N ARG A 101 7.54 6.32 -5.38
CA ARG A 101 8.51 5.50 -4.64
C ARG A 101 7.91 4.15 -4.27
N LYS A 102 6.69 4.15 -3.73
CA LYS A 102 6.01 2.91 -3.37
C LYS A 102 5.69 2.08 -4.60
N ARG A 103 5.17 2.72 -5.64
CA ARG A 103 4.85 2.02 -6.88
C ARG A 103 6.08 1.34 -7.46
N ALA A 104 7.21 2.05 -7.52
CA ALA A 104 8.44 1.49 -8.06
C ALA A 104 8.91 0.28 -7.24
N ALA A 105 8.84 0.36 -5.91
CA ALA A 105 9.27 -0.75 -5.05
C ALA A 105 8.43 -2.00 -5.31
N TRP A 106 7.12 -1.84 -5.42
CA TRP A 106 6.23 -2.96 -5.66
C TRP A 106 6.43 -3.56 -7.05
N GLU A 107 6.56 -2.72 -8.08
CA GLU A 107 6.73 -3.20 -9.45
C GLU A 107 8.09 -3.85 -9.66
N THR A 108 9.10 -3.38 -8.97
CA THR A 108 10.43 -4.01 -9.03
C THR A 108 10.39 -5.40 -8.39
N ALA A 109 9.72 -5.53 -7.25
CA ALA A 109 9.63 -6.80 -6.55
C ALA A 109 8.70 -7.81 -7.24
N HIS A 110 7.68 -7.31 -7.94
CA HIS A 110 6.64 -8.17 -8.52
C HIS A 110 6.42 -7.84 -9.99
N PRO A 111 7.06 -8.60 -10.89
CA PRO A 111 6.93 -8.34 -12.34
C PRO A 111 5.50 -8.38 -12.87
N LEU A 112 4.59 -9.13 -12.22
CA LEU A 112 3.18 -9.15 -12.63
C LEU A 112 2.56 -7.75 -12.53
N LEU A 113 2.89 -7.00 -11.49
CA LEU A 113 2.39 -5.64 -11.31
C LEU A 113 2.94 -4.72 -12.37
N ARG A 114 4.22 -4.85 -12.67
CA ARG A 114 4.85 -4.04 -13.72
C ARG A 114 4.21 -4.32 -15.08
N ARG A 115 3.96 -5.59 -15.39
CA ARG A 115 3.31 -5.97 -16.64
C ARG A 115 1.88 -5.43 -16.70
N ARG A 116 1.16 -5.47 -15.58
CA ARG A 116 -0.19 -4.94 -15.52
C ARG A 116 -0.20 -3.44 -15.80
N ALA A 117 0.73 -2.69 -15.20
CA ALA A 117 0.86 -1.26 -15.43
C ALA A 117 1.16 -0.96 -16.90
N ALA A 118 2.08 -1.71 -17.50
CA ALA A 118 2.43 -1.52 -18.91
C ALA A 118 1.26 -1.83 -19.83
N ALA A 119 0.48 -2.85 -19.52
CA ALA A 119 -0.69 -3.21 -20.33
C ALA A 119 -1.78 -2.17 -20.27
N ALA A 120 -1.87 -1.42 -19.18
CA ALA A 120 -2.89 -0.38 -18.99
C ALA A 120 -2.47 0.98 -19.56
N ALA A 121 -1.19 1.15 -19.86
CA ALA A 121 -0.65 2.45 -20.33
C ALA A 121 -1.05 2.78 -21.77
#